data_fea26c78464befacb6cf011960144fdb
#
_entry.id   fea26c78464befacb6cf011960144fdb
#
_cell.length_a   1.000
_cell.length_b   1.000
_cell.length_c   1.000
_cell.angle_alpha   90.00
_cell.angle_beta   90.00
_cell.angle_gamma   90.00
#
_symmetry.space_group_name_H-M   'P 1'
#
loop_
_entity.id
_entity.type
_entity.pdbx_description
1 polymer ?
#
loop_
_entity_poly.entity_id
_entity_poly.type
_entity_poly.pdbx_seq_one_letter_code
_entity_poly.pdbx_strand_id
1 'polypeptide(L)'
;IAAGKIVIIKSPREIYKIKEGDIMVAPLTDPDYVQAMKKASAIITEKGGRTSHAAIVSRELGIPAIVGVEDALIKLKEGQAVKVNGLEGNIYKIRPDEINLIQKNKQKSDKQTAIKKLKTLTRIYVNLSEPDQAEEVSKKNVDCIGLLRAEFIIADIGIHPKQFIKQNKQSEFVDLLYKKLLTFAKAFAPRPVIYRATDFKTNEYRHLKGGENYEHKEENPMLGFRGAIRYINNPDVFRMELQALI
;
A
#
# COMPACT_ATOMS: atom_id res chain seq x y z
N ILE A 1 -5.22 2.34 -16.57
CA ILE A 1 -4.20 2.79 -17.52
C ILE A 1 -3.43 3.93 -16.89
N ALA A 2 -2.08 3.93 -17.04
CA ALA A 2 -1.21 5.03 -16.64
C ALA A 2 -0.13 5.27 -17.72
N ALA A 3 0.44 6.49 -17.73
CA ALA A 3 1.54 6.84 -18.62
C ALA A 3 2.58 7.64 -17.83
N GLY A 4 3.84 7.43 -18.14
CA GLY A 4 4.96 8.10 -17.47
C GLY A 4 6.30 7.69 -18.06
N LYS A 5 7.38 8.21 -17.47
CA LYS A 5 8.75 7.80 -17.80
C LYS A 5 9.17 6.62 -16.92
N ILE A 6 9.88 5.69 -17.50
CA ILE A 6 10.44 4.55 -16.78
C ILE A 6 11.58 5.01 -15.87
N VAL A 7 11.52 4.57 -14.61
CA VAL A 7 12.61 4.66 -13.64
C VAL A 7 12.91 3.25 -13.13
N ILE A 8 14.13 2.79 -13.38
CA ILE A 8 14.57 1.46 -12.98
C ILE A 8 15.17 1.53 -11.57
N ILE A 9 14.57 0.77 -10.64
CA ILE A 9 15.00 0.69 -9.24
C ILE A 9 15.44 -0.74 -8.96
N LYS A 10 16.74 -0.97 -8.95
CA LYS A 10 17.32 -2.31 -8.73
C LYS A 10 17.43 -2.69 -7.27
N SER A 11 17.44 -1.72 -6.37
CA SER A 11 17.52 -1.93 -4.92
C SER A 11 16.77 -0.85 -4.15
N PRO A 12 16.37 -1.08 -2.89
CA PRO A 12 15.73 -0.08 -2.05
C PRO A 12 16.53 1.22 -1.87
N ARG A 13 17.85 1.16 -2.02
CA ARG A 13 18.73 2.34 -1.93
C ARG A 13 18.50 3.35 -3.06
N GLU A 14 17.81 2.96 -4.13
CA GLU A 14 17.58 3.77 -5.32
C GLU A 14 16.19 4.41 -5.38
N ILE A 15 15.35 4.21 -4.36
CA ILE A 15 13.97 4.72 -4.32
C ILE A 15 13.87 6.25 -4.46
N TYR A 16 14.95 6.98 -4.14
CA TYR A 16 15.02 8.44 -4.30
C TYR A 16 14.97 8.91 -5.76
N LYS A 17 15.28 8.02 -6.73
CA LYS A 17 15.28 8.35 -8.16
C LYS A 17 13.87 8.62 -8.70
N ILE A 18 12.84 7.99 -8.10
CA ILE A 18 11.47 8.08 -8.60
C ILE A 18 10.84 9.41 -8.25
N LYS A 19 10.18 10.00 -9.23
CA LYS A 19 9.41 11.23 -9.10
C LYS A 19 7.93 10.94 -9.26
N GLU A 20 7.10 11.88 -8.86
CA GLU A 20 5.66 11.80 -9.02
C GLU A 20 5.27 11.60 -10.48
N GLY A 21 4.46 10.58 -10.75
CA GLY A 21 4.00 10.25 -12.09
C GLY A 21 4.91 9.35 -12.92
N ASP A 22 6.09 8.97 -12.41
CA ASP A 22 6.98 8.02 -13.09
C ASP A 22 6.41 6.59 -13.05
N ILE A 23 6.95 5.72 -13.89
CA ILE A 23 6.65 4.29 -13.92
C ILE A 23 7.83 3.54 -13.33
N MET A 24 7.58 2.93 -12.17
CA MET A 24 8.61 2.15 -11.47
C MET A 24 8.81 0.79 -12.12
N VAL A 25 10.05 0.45 -12.44
CA VAL A 25 10.47 -0.88 -12.90
C VAL A 25 11.46 -1.45 -11.89
N ALA A 26 11.18 -2.64 -11.35
CA ALA A 26 12.03 -3.28 -10.35
C ALA A 26 12.12 -4.81 -10.60
N PRO A 27 13.19 -5.48 -10.13
CA PRO A 27 13.25 -6.94 -10.21
C PRO A 27 12.17 -7.62 -9.36
N LEU A 28 11.97 -7.13 -8.16
CA LEU A 28 10.96 -7.54 -7.18
C LEU A 28 10.77 -6.37 -6.22
N THR A 29 9.65 -6.31 -5.52
CA THR A 29 9.42 -5.32 -4.45
C THR A 29 9.22 -5.99 -3.11
N ASP A 30 9.61 -5.28 -2.07
CA ASP A 30 9.40 -5.56 -0.66
C ASP A 30 8.87 -4.29 0.05
N PRO A 31 8.60 -4.29 1.35
CA PRO A 31 8.09 -3.12 2.06
C PRO A 31 8.95 -1.84 1.93
N ASP A 32 10.26 -1.98 1.72
CA ASP A 32 11.16 -0.83 1.58
C ASP A 32 10.90 -0.01 0.30
N TYR A 33 10.25 -0.62 -0.70
CA TYR A 33 9.87 0.08 -1.94
C TYR A 33 8.58 0.90 -1.83
N VAL A 34 7.80 0.78 -0.75
CA VAL A 34 6.47 1.40 -0.63
C VAL A 34 6.51 2.92 -0.85
N GLN A 35 7.54 3.60 -0.35
CA GLN A 35 7.70 5.04 -0.55
C GLN A 35 7.88 5.43 -2.03
N ALA A 36 8.58 4.60 -2.79
CA ALA A 36 8.72 4.78 -4.24
C ALA A 36 7.41 4.43 -4.96
N MET A 37 6.75 3.35 -4.54
CA MET A 37 5.48 2.90 -5.12
C MET A 37 4.37 3.96 -4.98
N LYS A 38 4.34 4.71 -3.88
CA LYS A 38 3.37 5.82 -3.66
C LYS A 38 3.52 6.96 -4.67
N LYS A 39 4.73 7.21 -5.19
CA LYS A 39 5.00 8.24 -6.20
C LYS A 39 4.78 7.74 -7.63
N ALA A 40 4.81 6.43 -7.82
CA ALA A 40 4.69 5.83 -9.13
C ALA A 40 3.27 5.94 -9.69
N SER A 41 3.15 6.22 -10.99
CA SER A 41 1.87 6.14 -11.71
C SER A 41 1.52 4.71 -12.13
N ALA A 42 2.52 3.82 -12.27
CA ALA A 42 2.37 2.38 -12.48
C ALA A 42 3.61 1.63 -11.99
N ILE A 43 3.45 0.33 -11.75
CA ILE A 43 4.52 -0.56 -11.28
C ILE A 43 4.69 -1.72 -12.25
N ILE A 44 5.94 -2.02 -12.59
CA ILE A 44 6.32 -3.17 -13.40
C ILE A 44 7.37 -3.95 -12.63
N THR A 45 7.15 -5.26 -12.43
CA THR A 45 8.18 -6.11 -11.82
C THR A 45 8.53 -7.29 -12.71
N GLU A 46 9.82 -7.64 -12.71
CA GLU A 46 10.34 -8.77 -13.47
C GLU A 46 9.87 -10.10 -12.86
N LYS A 47 9.85 -10.18 -11.53
CA LYS A 47 9.39 -11.35 -10.79
C LYS A 47 8.11 -11.04 -10.01
N GLY A 48 7.35 -12.08 -9.74
CA GLY A 48 6.14 -12.01 -8.92
C GLY A 48 4.90 -12.48 -9.65
N GLY A 49 3.83 -12.65 -8.91
CA GLY A 49 2.51 -13.07 -9.37
C GLY A 49 1.40 -12.24 -8.74
N ARG A 50 0.15 -12.65 -8.91
CA ARG A 50 -1.05 -11.93 -8.42
C ARG A 50 -1.08 -11.70 -6.91
N THR A 51 -0.33 -12.47 -6.15
CA THR A 51 -0.21 -12.41 -4.69
C THR A 51 1.12 -11.84 -4.22
N SER A 52 1.97 -11.33 -5.13
CA SER A 52 3.23 -10.70 -4.78
C SER A 52 3.01 -9.35 -4.08
N HIS A 53 4.01 -8.89 -3.34
CA HIS A 53 4.01 -7.59 -2.67
C HIS A 53 3.66 -6.45 -3.65
N ALA A 54 4.29 -6.40 -4.84
CA ALA A 54 3.97 -5.42 -5.86
C ALA A 54 2.49 -5.42 -6.24
N ALA A 55 1.90 -6.59 -6.47
CA ALA A 55 0.50 -6.70 -6.87
C ALA A 55 -0.49 -6.33 -5.75
N ILE A 56 -0.15 -6.61 -4.50
CA ILE A 56 -0.98 -6.26 -3.33
C ILE A 56 -0.94 -4.76 -3.11
N VAL A 57 0.25 -4.19 -2.98
CA VAL A 57 0.43 -2.76 -2.67
C VAL A 57 -0.10 -1.87 -3.81
N SER A 58 0.14 -2.23 -5.08
CA SER A 58 -0.39 -1.45 -6.20
C SER A 58 -1.92 -1.42 -6.24
N ARG A 59 -2.59 -2.52 -5.84
CA ARG A 59 -4.05 -2.54 -5.67
C ARG A 59 -4.52 -1.63 -4.54
N GLU A 60 -3.83 -1.64 -3.41
CA GLU A 60 -4.11 -0.74 -2.28
C GLU A 60 -3.90 0.73 -2.67
N LEU A 61 -2.88 1.02 -3.48
CA LEU A 61 -2.60 2.37 -3.99
C LEU A 61 -3.51 2.79 -5.17
N GLY A 62 -4.31 1.87 -5.73
CA GLY A 62 -5.17 2.15 -6.88
C GLY A 62 -4.41 2.43 -8.18
N ILE A 63 -3.15 1.99 -8.31
CA ILE A 63 -2.30 2.17 -9.48
C ILE A 63 -2.17 0.89 -10.29
N PRO A 64 -2.08 0.94 -11.64
CA PRO A 64 -1.89 -0.25 -12.44
C PRO A 64 -0.53 -0.89 -12.18
N ALA A 65 -0.51 -2.22 -12.12
CA ALA A 65 0.72 -2.99 -12.02
C ALA A 65 0.73 -4.15 -13.02
N ILE A 66 1.90 -4.43 -13.57
CA ILE A 66 2.19 -5.63 -14.36
C ILE A 66 3.35 -6.34 -13.68
N VAL A 67 3.11 -7.57 -13.24
CA VAL A 67 4.08 -8.37 -12.48
C VAL A 67 4.48 -9.61 -13.26
N GLY A 68 5.72 -10.08 -13.09
CA GLY A 68 6.24 -11.25 -13.81
C GLY A 68 6.57 -10.95 -15.28
N VAL A 69 7.04 -9.76 -15.57
CA VAL A 69 7.45 -9.36 -16.93
C VAL A 69 8.87 -9.84 -17.18
N GLU A 70 9.01 -10.91 -17.92
CA GLU A 70 10.30 -11.51 -18.26
C GLU A 70 11.23 -10.51 -18.98
N ASP A 71 12.46 -10.39 -18.47
CA ASP A 71 13.48 -9.46 -18.97
C ASP A 71 13.06 -7.98 -18.94
N ALA A 72 12.19 -7.58 -18.01
CA ALA A 72 11.72 -6.19 -17.92
C ALA A 72 12.86 -5.18 -17.79
N LEU A 73 13.87 -5.52 -17.00
CA LEU A 73 15.05 -4.67 -16.75
C LEU A 73 15.98 -4.53 -17.97
N ILE A 74 15.86 -5.43 -18.95
CA ILE A 74 16.65 -5.43 -20.19
C ILE A 74 15.86 -4.75 -21.32
N LYS A 75 14.58 -5.11 -21.45
CA LYS A 75 13.69 -4.66 -22.54
C LYS A 75 13.23 -3.22 -22.36
N LEU A 76 13.06 -2.76 -21.13
CA LEU A 76 12.64 -1.41 -20.80
C LEU A 76 13.86 -0.54 -20.48
N LYS A 77 13.88 0.69 -20.99
CA LYS A 77 15.02 1.60 -20.84
C LYS A 77 14.69 2.74 -19.88
N GLU A 78 15.67 3.14 -19.07
CA GLU A 78 15.58 4.31 -18.21
C GLU A 78 15.14 5.55 -18.99
N GLY A 79 14.19 6.32 -18.46
CA GLY A 79 13.66 7.54 -19.07
C GLY A 79 12.73 7.32 -20.26
N GLN A 80 12.49 6.09 -20.69
CA GLN A 80 11.57 5.77 -21.80
C GLN A 80 10.13 6.11 -21.45
N ALA A 81 9.43 6.83 -22.33
CA ALA A 81 8.01 7.11 -22.18
C ALA A 81 7.16 5.89 -22.55
N VAL A 82 6.31 5.45 -21.63
CA VAL A 82 5.44 4.28 -21.85
C VAL A 82 4.04 4.49 -21.29
N LYS A 83 3.07 3.76 -21.87
CA LYS A 83 1.71 3.59 -21.37
C LYS A 83 1.56 2.17 -20.84
N VAL A 84 1.11 2.03 -19.63
CA VAL A 84 0.86 0.76 -18.92
C VAL A 84 -0.64 0.51 -18.86
N ASN A 85 -1.10 -0.60 -19.41
CA ASN A 85 -2.47 -1.08 -19.28
C ASN A 85 -2.50 -2.32 -18.39
N GLY A 86 -2.79 -2.12 -17.11
CA GLY A 86 -2.83 -3.20 -16.12
C GLY A 86 -4.00 -4.18 -16.29
N LEU A 87 -5.05 -3.82 -17.05
CA LEU A 87 -6.17 -4.74 -17.34
C LEU A 87 -5.77 -5.78 -18.38
N GLU A 88 -5.08 -5.35 -19.43
CA GLU A 88 -4.65 -6.20 -20.53
C GLU A 88 -3.27 -6.80 -20.30
N GLY A 89 -2.50 -6.28 -19.34
CA GLY A 89 -1.12 -6.70 -19.09
C GLY A 89 -0.13 -6.18 -20.14
N ASN A 90 -0.44 -5.07 -20.82
CA ASN A 90 0.36 -4.55 -21.93
C ASN A 90 1.11 -3.27 -21.57
N ILE A 91 2.33 -3.15 -22.11
CA ILE A 91 3.19 -1.96 -22.02
C ILE A 91 3.45 -1.46 -23.42
N TYR A 92 3.07 -0.23 -23.69
CA TYR A 92 3.24 0.39 -25.02
C TYR A 92 4.26 1.52 -24.94
N LYS A 93 5.19 1.55 -25.86
CA LYS A 93 6.06 2.71 -26.05
C LYS A 93 5.25 3.85 -26.64
N ILE A 94 5.38 5.03 -26.06
CA ILE A 94 4.69 6.25 -26.50
C ILE A 94 5.68 7.40 -26.67
N ARG A 95 5.22 8.51 -27.26
CA ARG A 95 6.01 9.74 -27.31
C ARG A 95 5.88 10.50 -26.00
N PRO A 96 6.90 11.25 -25.57
CA PRO A 96 6.87 12.00 -24.31
C PRO A 96 5.73 13.02 -24.20
N ASP A 97 5.30 13.62 -25.30
CA ASP A 97 4.18 14.55 -25.37
C ASP A 97 2.81 13.89 -25.08
N GLU A 98 2.68 12.60 -25.36
CA GLU A 98 1.45 11.84 -25.09
C GLU A 98 1.21 11.56 -23.60
N ILE A 99 2.25 11.63 -22.75
CA ILE A 99 2.12 11.40 -21.30
C ILE A 99 1.08 12.35 -20.71
N ASN A 100 1.22 13.66 -20.98
CA ASN A 100 0.35 14.69 -20.42
C ASN A 100 -1.11 14.54 -20.92
N LEU A 101 -1.31 14.09 -22.16
CA LEU A 101 -2.64 13.87 -22.72
C LEU A 101 -3.35 12.71 -22.01
N ILE A 102 -2.64 11.61 -21.76
CA ILE A 102 -3.20 10.42 -21.09
C ILE A 102 -3.51 10.74 -19.62
N GLN A 103 -2.63 11.46 -18.93
CA GLN A 103 -2.84 11.85 -17.53
C GLN A 103 -4.04 12.82 -17.38
N LYS A 104 -4.19 13.81 -18.26
CA LYS A 104 -5.35 14.72 -18.26
C LYS A 104 -6.67 14.00 -18.54
N ASN A 105 -6.68 13.02 -19.44
CA ASN A 105 -7.88 12.24 -19.74
C ASN A 105 -8.31 11.35 -18.56
N LYS A 106 -7.35 10.82 -17.79
CA LYS A 106 -7.66 10.08 -16.56
C LYS A 106 -8.38 10.98 -15.54
N GLN A 107 -7.91 12.19 -15.32
CA GLN A 107 -8.55 13.15 -14.40
C GLN A 107 -9.97 13.56 -14.84
N LYS A 108 -10.25 13.58 -16.14
CA LYS A 108 -11.60 13.87 -16.67
C LYS A 108 -12.56 12.69 -16.51
N SER A 109 -12.11 11.45 -16.70
CA SER A 109 -12.94 10.26 -16.54
C SER A 109 -13.35 10.03 -15.08
N ASP A 110 -12.46 10.33 -14.15
CA ASP A 110 -12.74 10.19 -12.71
C ASP A 110 -13.74 11.24 -12.18
N LYS A 111 -13.90 12.39 -12.88
CA LYS A 111 -14.86 13.44 -12.52
C LYS A 111 -16.27 13.23 -13.09
N GLN A 112 -16.48 12.34 -14.05
CA GLN A 112 -17.76 12.25 -14.78
C GLN A 112 -18.70 11.13 -14.35
N THR A 113 -18.33 10.26 -13.44
CA THR A 113 -19.23 9.25 -12.92
C THR A 113 -19.78 9.66 -11.54
N ALA A 114 -20.80 10.50 -11.53
CA ALA A 114 -21.77 10.48 -10.42
C ALA A 114 -22.42 9.08 -10.44
N ILE A 115 -21.81 8.14 -9.72
CA ILE A 115 -22.28 6.76 -9.64
C ILE A 115 -23.66 6.81 -8.96
N LYS A 116 -24.71 6.60 -9.75
CA LYS A 116 -26.06 6.42 -9.24
C LYS A 116 -25.98 5.30 -8.20
N LYS A 117 -26.29 5.61 -6.95
CA LYS A 117 -26.18 4.66 -5.84
C LYS A 117 -27.07 3.46 -6.12
N LEU A 118 -26.48 2.36 -6.59
CA LEU A 118 -27.18 1.12 -6.86
C LEU A 118 -27.47 0.42 -5.54
N LYS A 119 -28.74 0.15 -5.29
CA LYS A 119 -29.17 -0.61 -4.12
C LYS A 119 -29.06 -2.10 -4.47
N THR A 120 -28.13 -2.80 -3.86
CA THR A 120 -27.93 -4.24 -4.03
C THR A 120 -28.49 -5.02 -2.83
N LEU A 121 -28.89 -6.28 -3.04
CA LEU A 121 -29.29 -7.18 -1.95
C LEU A 121 -28.11 -7.59 -1.08
N THR A 122 -26.93 -7.73 -1.70
CA THR A 122 -25.68 -8.06 -1.01
C THR A 122 -24.94 -6.78 -0.68
N ARG A 123 -24.42 -6.67 0.53
CA ARG A 123 -23.55 -5.56 0.94
C ARG A 123 -22.17 -5.68 0.29
N ILE A 124 -21.65 -4.57 -0.21
CA ILE A 124 -20.34 -4.48 -0.85
C ILE A 124 -19.37 -3.83 0.12
N TYR A 125 -18.40 -4.58 0.60
CA TYR A 125 -17.36 -4.14 1.50
C TYR A 125 -16.03 -4.01 0.77
N VAL A 126 -15.27 -2.96 1.09
CA VAL A 126 -13.96 -2.72 0.48
C VAL A 126 -12.84 -3.05 1.45
N ASN A 127 -11.72 -3.52 0.92
CA ASN A 127 -10.46 -3.52 1.64
C ASN A 127 -9.81 -2.15 1.41
N LEU A 128 -9.42 -1.48 2.49
CA LEU A 128 -8.80 -0.16 2.41
C LEU A 128 -7.79 -0.02 3.55
N SER A 129 -6.60 0.47 3.23
CA SER A 129 -5.51 0.61 4.20
C SER A 129 -4.78 1.95 4.11
N GLU A 130 -4.97 2.70 3.01
CA GLU A 130 -4.36 4.00 2.80
C GLU A 130 -5.32 5.13 3.23
N PRO A 131 -4.96 5.94 4.26
CA PRO A 131 -5.81 7.03 4.76
C PRO A 131 -6.17 8.05 3.68
N ASP A 132 -5.23 8.35 2.79
CA ASP A 132 -5.39 9.36 1.73
C ASP A 132 -6.49 8.99 0.72
N GLN A 133 -6.84 7.72 0.60
CA GLN A 133 -7.89 7.24 -0.29
C GLN A 133 -9.27 7.15 0.39
N ALA A 134 -9.34 7.33 1.71
CA ALA A 134 -10.56 7.10 2.48
C ALA A 134 -11.73 7.94 1.98
N GLU A 135 -11.51 9.22 1.73
CA GLU A 135 -12.55 10.13 1.26
C GLU A 135 -13.03 9.80 -0.16
N GLU A 136 -12.11 9.49 -1.09
CA GLU A 136 -12.47 9.12 -2.45
C GLU A 136 -13.25 7.81 -2.50
N VAL A 137 -12.77 6.79 -1.79
CA VAL A 137 -13.44 5.48 -1.74
C VAL A 137 -14.78 5.57 -1.04
N SER A 138 -14.93 6.42 -0.04
CA SER A 138 -16.22 6.63 0.66
C SER A 138 -17.33 7.16 -0.25
N LYS A 139 -16.98 7.86 -1.33
CA LYS A 139 -17.92 8.37 -2.33
C LYS A 139 -18.38 7.32 -3.34
N LYS A 140 -17.69 6.17 -3.40
CA LYS A 140 -18.08 5.04 -4.27
C LYS A 140 -19.29 4.29 -3.71
N ASN A 141 -19.92 3.46 -4.53
CA ASN A 141 -21.08 2.66 -4.11
C ASN A 141 -20.62 1.43 -3.30
N VAL A 142 -20.18 1.69 -2.07
CA VAL A 142 -19.73 0.68 -1.11
C VAL A 142 -20.42 0.86 0.22
N ASP A 143 -20.67 -0.23 0.94
CA ASP A 143 -21.45 -0.22 2.19
C ASP A 143 -20.58 0.01 3.42
N CYS A 144 -19.33 -0.46 3.41
CA CYS A 144 -18.39 -0.25 4.51
C CYS A 144 -16.93 -0.60 4.12
N ILE A 145 -16.01 -0.36 5.05
CA ILE A 145 -14.67 -0.98 5.02
C ILE A 145 -14.78 -2.34 5.70
N GLY A 146 -14.63 -3.41 4.92
CA GLY A 146 -14.67 -4.80 5.41
C GLY A 146 -13.34 -5.30 5.95
N LEU A 147 -12.24 -4.66 5.56
CA LEU A 147 -10.91 -4.98 6.02
C LEU A 147 -10.01 -3.74 5.98
N LEU A 148 -9.78 -3.14 7.13
CA LEU A 148 -8.75 -2.14 7.34
C LEU A 148 -7.53 -2.84 7.93
N ARG A 149 -6.43 -2.86 7.17
CA ARG A 149 -5.18 -3.52 7.57
C ARG A 149 -4.29 -2.54 8.32
N ALA A 150 -4.15 -2.74 9.61
CA ALA A 150 -3.32 -1.88 10.47
C ALA A 150 -1.83 -1.92 10.10
N GLU A 151 -1.38 -2.99 9.47
CA GLU A 151 0.02 -3.19 9.09
C GLU A 151 0.55 -2.05 8.22
N PHE A 152 -0.22 -1.60 7.24
CA PHE A 152 0.18 -0.47 6.37
C PHE A 152 0.29 0.84 7.15
N ILE A 153 -0.61 1.06 8.10
CA ILE A 153 -0.60 2.26 8.94
C ILE A 153 0.63 2.25 9.85
N ILE A 154 0.95 1.11 10.47
CA ILE A 154 2.11 0.98 11.35
C ILE A 154 3.42 1.00 10.55
N ALA A 155 3.45 0.42 9.35
CA ALA A 155 4.60 0.52 8.46
C ALA A 155 4.88 1.99 8.07
N ASP A 156 3.84 2.79 7.87
CA ASP A 156 3.98 4.23 7.57
C ASP A 156 4.46 5.04 8.80
N ILE A 157 4.13 4.62 10.03
CA ILE A 157 4.74 5.16 11.27
C ILE A 157 6.25 4.86 11.29
N GLY A 158 6.66 3.72 10.73
CA GLY A 158 8.06 3.37 10.47
C GLY A 158 8.87 2.95 11.70
N ILE A 159 8.28 2.92 12.90
CA ILE A 159 8.95 2.58 14.16
C ILE A 159 8.26 1.36 14.78
N HIS A 160 9.06 0.38 15.22
CA HIS A 160 8.54 -0.81 15.89
C HIS A 160 7.80 -0.45 17.18
N PRO A 161 6.57 -0.98 17.45
CA PRO A 161 5.78 -0.63 18.63
C PRO A 161 6.52 -0.81 19.96
N LYS A 162 7.31 -1.87 20.12
CA LYS A 162 8.14 -2.07 21.33
C LYS A 162 9.21 -1.00 21.54
N GLN A 163 9.61 -0.30 20.46
CA GLN A 163 10.56 0.81 20.61
C GLN A 163 9.91 2.00 21.31
N PHE A 164 8.63 2.27 21.07
CA PHE A 164 7.87 3.27 21.82
C PHE A 164 7.76 2.89 23.31
N ILE A 165 7.50 1.60 23.60
CA ILE A 165 7.44 1.12 24.98
C ILE A 165 8.79 1.32 25.68
N LYS A 166 9.90 0.93 25.04
CA LYS A 166 11.25 1.10 25.58
C LYS A 166 11.60 2.56 25.86
N GLN A 167 11.04 3.49 25.11
CA GLN A 167 11.25 4.93 25.25
C GLN A 167 10.24 5.63 26.17
N ASN A 168 9.31 4.90 26.77
CA ASN A 168 8.17 5.44 27.55
C ASN A 168 7.29 6.41 26.74
N LYS A 169 7.10 6.12 25.43
CA LYS A 169 6.36 6.93 24.46
C LYS A 169 5.09 6.25 23.93
N GLN A 170 4.46 5.42 24.75
CA GLN A 170 3.26 4.66 24.35
C GLN A 170 2.15 5.57 23.83
N SER A 171 1.91 6.70 24.51
CA SER A 171 0.90 7.69 24.09
C SER A 171 1.17 8.26 22.70
N GLU A 172 2.45 8.47 22.33
CA GLU A 172 2.83 8.94 21.00
C GLU A 172 2.42 7.95 19.91
N PHE A 173 2.64 6.64 20.15
CA PHE A 173 2.19 5.59 19.22
C PHE A 173 0.66 5.56 19.08
N VAL A 174 -0.05 5.60 20.22
CA VAL A 174 -1.52 5.63 20.28
C VAL A 174 -2.06 6.81 19.48
N ASP A 175 -1.52 8.01 19.68
CA ASP A 175 -1.94 9.23 18.99
C ASP A 175 -1.69 9.15 17.46
N LEU A 176 -0.54 8.61 17.05
CA LEU A 176 -0.22 8.43 15.62
C LEU A 176 -1.18 7.47 14.95
N LEU A 177 -1.46 6.33 15.58
CA LEU A 177 -2.39 5.34 15.07
C LEU A 177 -3.83 5.88 15.06
N TYR A 178 -4.27 6.49 16.17
CA TYR A 178 -5.59 7.11 16.30
C TYR A 178 -5.88 8.13 15.19
N LYS A 179 -4.96 9.06 14.93
CA LYS A 179 -5.15 10.08 13.89
C LYS A 179 -5.41 9.48 12.52
N LYS A 180 -4.70 8.42 12.18
CA LYS A 180 -4.87 7.73 10.90
C LYS A 180 -6.19 6.93 10.86
N LEU A 181 -6.55 6.25 11.95
CA LEU A 181 -7.83 5.53 12.07
C LEU A 181 -9.02 6.48 12.01
N LEU A 182 -8.92 7.65 12.64
CA LEU A 182 -9.94 8.69 12.63
C LEU A 182 -10.26 9.17 11.21
N THR A 183 -9.29 9.20 10.31
CA THR A 183 -9.50 9.57 8.89
C THR A 183 -10.48 8.61 8.23
N PHE A 184 -10.33 7.30 8.43
CA PHE A 184 -11.26 6.31 7.91
C PHE A 184 -12.64 6.41 8.56
N ALA A 185 -12.68 6.54 9.88
CA ALA A 185 -13.93 6.64 10.63
C ALA A 185 -14.74 7.86 10.19
N LYS A 186 -14.11 9.03 10.04
CA LYS A 186 -14.78 10.26 9.56
C LYS A 186 -15.26 10.12 8.13
N ALA A 187 -14.46 9.56 7.22
CA ALA A 187 -14.84 9.43 5.81
C ALA A 187 -16.00 8.46 5.61
N PHE A 188 -16.10 7.42 6.43
CA PHE A 188 -17.13 6.39 6.29
C PHE A 188 -18.34 6.56 7.21
N ALA A 189 -18.31 7.43 8.21
CA ALA A 189 -19.43 7.64 9.12
C ALA A 189 -20.76 7.89 8.35
N PRO A 190 -21.87 7.26 8.72
CA PRO A 190 -22.11 6.31 9.83
C PRO A 190 -21.86 4.84 9.45
N ARG A 191 -21.22 4.55 8.32
CA ARG A 191 -20.94 3.18 7.84
C ARG A 191 -19.82 2.56 8.68
N PRO A 192 -19.88 1.25 8.98
CA PRO A 192 -18.88 0.60 9.81
C PRO A 192 -17.51 0.50 9.12
N VAL A 193 -16.47 0.49 9.95
CA VAL A 193 -15.10 0.22 9.57
C VAL A 193 -14.61 -0.97 10.38
N ILE A 194 -14.31 -2.10 9.70
CA ILE A 194 -13.84 -3.31 10.37
C ILE A 194 -12.31 -3.27 10.40
N TYR A 195 -11.79 -3.01 11.59
CA TYR A 195 -10.35 -3.00 11.86
C TYR A 195 -9.85 -4.43 12.03
N ARG A 196 -8.81 -4.80 11.30
CA ARG A 196 -8.04 -6.00 11.56
C ARG A 196 -6.82 -5.66 12.39
N ALA A 197 -6.75 -6.21 13.59
CA ALA A 197 -5.56 -6.12 14.43
C ALA A 197 -4.32 -6.65 13.69
N THR A 198 -3.17 -6.10 14.00
CA THR A 198 -1.94 -6.33 13.25
C THR A 198 -1.55 -7.80 13.14
N ASP A 199 -1.21 -8.21 11.94
CA ASP A 199 -0.75 -9.57 11.60
C ASP A 199 0.59 -9.51 10.86
N PHE A 200 1.53 -8.72 11.40
CA PHE A 200 2.89 -8.64 10.85
C PHE A 200 3.64 -9.96 11.01
N LYS A 201 4.38 -10.30 9.98
CA LYS A 201 5.42 -11.31 10.05
C LYS A 201 6.68 -10.73 10.68
N THR A 202 7.52 -11.59 11.24
CA THR A 202 8.79 -11.19 11.87
C THR A 202 9.69 -10.41 10.92
N ASN A 203 9.80 -10.81 9.66
CA ASN A 203 10.59 -10.10 8.66
C ASN A 203 10.04 -8.71 8.35
N GLU A 204 8.71 -8.51 8.33
CA GLU A 204 8.08 -7.20 8.10
C GLU A 204 8.31 -6.25 9.28
N TYR A 205 8.08 -6.71 10.51
CA TYR A 205 8.34 -5.93 11.72
C TYR A 205 9.83 -5.61 11.91
N ARG A 206 10.71 -6.51 11.48
CA ARG A 206 12.16 -6.33 11.58
C ARG A 206 12.67 -5.13 10.79
N HIS A 207 12.01 -4.77 9.68
CA HIS A 207 12.35 -3.61 8.85
C HIS A 207 11.96 -2.26 9.48
N LEU A 208 11.08 -2.26 10.48
CA LEU A 208 10.75 -1.03 11.19
C LEU A 208 11.92 -0.59 12.07
N LYS A 209 12.06 0.72 12.29
CA LYS A 209 13.12 1.28 13.13
C LYS A 209 13.13 0.63 14.52
N GLY A 210 14.23 0.02 14.89
CA GLY A 210 14.41 -0.72 16.13
C GLY A 210 13.90 -2.18 16.07
N GLY A 211 13.27 -2.62 14.98
CA GLY A 211 12.68 -3.96 14.86
C GLY A 211 13.70 -5.09 14.97
N GLU A 212 14.93 -4.88 14.52
CA GLU A 212 16.00 -5.88 14.64
C GLU A 212 16.30 -6.33 16.08
N ASN A 213 15.97 -5.50 17.06
CA ASN A 213 16.18 -5.81 18.48
C ASN A 213 15.07 -6.69 19.07
N TYR A 214 13.93 -6.82 18.39
CA TYR A 214 12.73 -7.46 18.93
C TYR A 214 12.26 -8.65 18.10
N GLU A 215 12.69 -8.72 16.84
CA GLU A 215 12.23 -9.73 15.88
C GLU A 215 13.35 -10.70 15.51
N HIS A 216 13.12 -11.98 15.71
CA HIS A 216 14.04 -13.03 15.31
C HIS A 216 13.98 -13.27 13.80
N LYS A 217 15.07 -13.76 13.23
CA LYS A 217 15.04 -14.29 11.86
C LYS A 217 14.35 -15.63 11.88
N GLU A 218 13.36 -15.80 11.04
CA GLU A 218 12.64 -17.04 10.81
C GLU A 218 12.88 -17.53 9.39
N GLU A 219 13.05 -18.82 9.21
CA GLU A 219 13.22 -19.43 7.88
C GLU A 219 11.95 -19.30 7.05
N ASN A 220 10.78 -19.48 7.70
CA ASN A 220 9.48 -19.28 7.09
C ASN A 220 8.57 -18.39 7.93
N PRO A 221 8.65 -17.05 7.76
CA PRO A 221 7.82 -16.12 8.51
C PRO A 221 6.30 -16.28 8.32
N MET A 222 5.88 -16.98 7.26
CA MET A 222 4.45 -17.26 7.04
C MET A 222 3.87 -18.23 8.08
N LEU A 223 4.68 -19.15 8.57
CA LEU A 223 4.33 -20.14 9.60
C LEU A 223 4.89 -19.76 10.99
N GLY A 224 5.53 -18.60 11.08
CA GLY A 224 6.25 -18.15 12.26
C GLY A 224 5.39 -17.38 13.28
N PHE A 225 6.07 -16.54 14.04
CA PHE A 225 5.50 -15.76 15.15
C PHE A 225 4.68 -14.59 14.63
N ARG A 226 3.37 -14.82 14.38
CA ARG A 226 2.42 -13.83 13.84
C ARG A 226 0.99 -14.06 14.36
N GLY A 227 0.12 -13.08 14.15
CA GLY A 227 -1.30 -13.15 14.53
C GLY A 227 -1.52 -13.19 16.04
N ALA A 228 -2.50 -13.96 16.50
CA ALA A 228 -2.96 -13.99 17.89
C ALA A 228 -1.86 -14.31 18.93
N ILE A 229 -0.88 -15.15 18.56
CA ILE A 229 0.23 -15.50 19.46
C ILE A 229 1.08 -14.26 19.83
N ARG A 230 1.16 -13.26 18.93
CA ARG A 230 1.83 -11.99 19.24
C ARG A 230 1.13 -11.23 20.34
N TYR A 231 -0.19 -11.22 20.36
CA TYR A 231 -0.98 -10.50 21.35
C TYR A 231 -0.87 -11.15 22.73
N ILE A 232 -0.82 -12.47 22.76
CA ILE A 232 -0.62 -13.21 24.01
C ILE A 232 0.76 -12.92 24.59
N ASN A 233 1.80 -12.94 23.76
CA ASN A 233 3.18 -12.73 24.20
C ASN A 233 3.58 -11.26 24.36
N ASN A 234 2.87 -10.35 23.70
CA ASN A 234 3.13 -8.91 23.74
C ASN A 234 1.86 -8.10 24.03
N PRO A 235 1.19 -8.32 25.15
CA PRO A 235 -0.10 -7.71 25.47
C PRO A 235 -0.04 -6.18 25.50
N ASP A 236 1.10 -5.59 25.84
CA ASP A 236 1.25 -4.14 25.89
C ASP A 236 1.18 -3.49 24.49
N VAL A 237 1.72 -4.15 23.47
CA VAL A 237 1.59 -3.68 22.09
C VAL A 237 0.12 -3.72 21.65
N PHE A 238 -0.58 -4.82 21.95
CA PHE A 238 -1.99 -4.94 21.61
C PHE A 238 -2.86 -3.95 22.38
N ARG A 239 -2.52 -3.67 23.65
CA ARG A 239 -3.21 -2.65 24.46
C ARG A 239 -3.11 -1.26 23.82
N MET A 240 -1.93 -0.89 23.27
CA MET A 240 -1.78 0.38 22.55
C MET A 240 -2.64 0.44 21.28
N GLU A 241 -2.76 -0.67 20.52
CA GLU A 241 -3.68 -0.73 19.39
C GLU A 241 -5.14 -0.52 19.82
N LEU A 242 -5.57 -1.21 20.86
CA LEU A 242 -6.94 -1.08 21.41
C LEU A 242 -7.22 0.34 21.90
N GLN A 243 -6.26 0.98 22.57
CA GLN A 243 -6.39 2.37 23.03
C GLN A 243 -6.57 3.35 21.86
N ALA A 244 -5.97 3.08 20.72
CA ALA A 244 -6.14 3.92 19.54
C ALA A 244 -7.52 3.75 18.86
N LEU A 245 -8.29 2.73 19.22
CA LEU A 245 -9.64 2.47 18.70
C LEU A 245 -10.77 3.07 19.57
N ILE A 246 -10.45 3.50 20.78
CA ILE A 246 -11.40 4.08 21.75
C ILE A 246 -11.43 5.61 21.62
#